data_0878dc16dc95c6d38abd5801501cd89f
#
_entry.id   0878dc16dc95c6d38abd5801501cd89f
#
_cell.length_a   1.000
_cell.length_b   1.000
_cell.length_c   1.000
_cell.angle_alpha   90.00
_cell.angle_beta   90.00
_cell.angle_gamma   90.00
#
_symmetry.space_group_name_H-M   'P 1'
#
loop_
_entity.id
_entity.type
_entity.pdbx_description
1 polymer ?
#
loop_
_entity_poly.entity_id
_entity_poly.type
_entity_poly.pdbx_seq_one_letter_code
_entity_poly.pdbx_strand_id
1 'polypeptide(L)'
;LRDSIVLSDTDSTCGSYDRWVEWYYGDYEFHSGAVGVAGAVMTINSQVMDHFIKVFCANMNIDKSNYEVLKMKNEFYWHVFVATNAGKHYYANTYIQEGNVFKEDKLERKGVHLIASSIKKDLQKMTKDILEEILETVKTKQPISLKKWVDRCAQVELEIIDTINKGDVSIFKTNPIKEAKAYKDVPERSPFKHHIWWNKHFGDKYGNPPEPPYTSVKIPLNLNNRTDVNNWLESISDIEIRNSLIEWNKNRTALDFKTFWLPLPIADRTGIPEEFRKVINVKRIISDNLQPFYMVLESLGFYKKPTLCIYESTGYSKEENEQ
;
A
#
# COMPACT_ATOMS: atom_id res chain seq x y z
N LEU A 1 25.82 8.90 -20.94
CA LEU A 1 25.31 7.54 -20.62
C LEU A 1 24.87 7.40 -19.16
N ARG A 2 25.59 7.97 -18.18
CA ARG A 2 25.23 7.88 -16.75
C ARG A 2 23.85 8.47 -16.45
N ASP A 3 23.47 9.53 -17.13
CA ASP A 3 22.20 10.24 -16.90
C ASP A 3 20.99 9.59 -17.61
N SER A 4 21.21 8.53 -18.37
CA SER A 4 20.14 7.83 -19.08
C SER A 4 19.59 6.61 -18.32
N ILE A 5 20.31 6.10 -17.31
CA ILE A 5 19.87 4.98 -16.50
C ILE A 5 19.06 5.51 -15.32
N VAL A 6 17.78 5.17 -15.27
CA VAL A 6 16.83 5.62 -14.24
C VAL A 6 16.73 4.60 -13.12
N LEU A 7 16.72 3.31 -13.47
CA LEU A 7 16.57 2.21 -12.52
C LEU A 7 17.37 1.01 -13.00
N SER A 8 18.04 0.31 -12.07
CA SER A 8 18.66 -0.98 -12.34
C SER A 8 18.33 -1.96 -11.22
N ASP A 9 17.97 -3.18 -11.59
CA ASP A 9 17.81 -4.30 -10.68
C ASP A 9 18.79 -5.42 -11.05
N THR A 10 18.73 -6.55 -10.40
CA THR A 10 19.65 -7.68 -10.55
C THR A 10 19.76 -8.14 -12.01
N ASP A 11 18.66 -8.14 -12.74
CA ASP A 11 18.50 -8.75 -14.07
C ASP A 11 17.85 -7.79 -15.10
N SER A 12 17.63 -6.53 -14.74
CA SER A 12 16.95 -5.57 -15.60
C SER A 12 17.49 -4.15 -15.42
N THR A 13 17.40 -3.34 -16.47
CA THR A 13 17.76 -1.93 -16.46
C THR A 13 16.70 -1.11 -17.20
N CYS A 14 16.25 -0.02 -16.59
CA CYS A 14 15.36 0.96 -17.19
C CYS A 14 16.19 2.20 -17.57
N GLY A 15 16.08 2.64 -18.82
CA GLY A 15 16.75 3.83 -19.33
C GLY A 15 15.76 4.86 -19.87
N SER A 16 16.09 6.16 -19.71
CA SER A 16 15.40 7.26 -20.39
C SER A 16 16.02 7.48 -21.77
N TYR A 17 15.14 7.67 -22.74
CA TYR A 17 15.51 8.01 -24.12
C TYR A 17 15.21 9.47 -24.48
N ASP A 18 14.79 10.30 -23.52
CA ASP A 18 14.38 11.68 -23.71
C ASP A 18 15.44 12.51 -24.46
N ARG A 19 16.72 12.38 -24.09
CA ARG A 19 17.82 13.09 -24.75
C ARG A 19 18.02 12.69 -26.21
N TRP A 20 17.74 11.44 -26.58
CA TRP A 20 17.80 10.99 -27.97
C TRP A 20 16.63 11.52 -28.77
N VAL A 21 15.45 11.59 -28.14
CA VAL A 21 14.24 12.20 -28.73
C VAL A 21 14.45 13.69 -28.93
N GLU A 22 14.95 14.41 -27.91
CA GLU A 22 15.32 15.81 -28.01
C GLU A 22 16.34 16.07 -29.13
N TRP A 23 17.43 15.28 -29.17
CA TRP A 23 18.44 15.41 -30.20
C TRP A 23 17.87 15.25 -31.60
N TYR A 24 16.90 14.33 -31.78
CA TYR A 24 16.33 14.07 -33.09
C TYR A 24 15.28 15.12 -33.50
N TYR A 25 14.40 15.53 -32.58
CA TYR A 25 13.32 16.49 -32.85
C TYR A 25 13.70 17.95 -32.53
N GLY A 26 14.73 18.20 -31.75
CA GLY A 26 15.18 19.53 -31.37
C GLY A 26 14.52 20.11 -30.11
N ASP A 27 13.64 19.35 -29.46
CA ASP A 27 12.94 19.76 -28.25
C ASP A 27 12.60 18.55 -27.32
N TYR A 28 12.06 18.84 -26.13
CA TYR A 28 11.61 17.84 -25.15
C TYR A 28 10.10 17.56 -25.21
N GLU A 29 9.43 17.94 -26.29
CA GLU A 29 8.00 17.66 -26.40
C GLU A 29 7.74 16.16 -26.65
N PHE A 30 6.54 15.71 -26.27
CA PHE A 30 6.11 14.36 -26.59
C PHE A 30 5.80 14.25 -28.08
N HIS A 31 6.58 13.44 -28.78
CA HIS A 31 6.38 13.15 -30.19
C HIS A 31 5.84 11.73 -30.38
N SER A 32 4.84 11.56 -31.24
CA SER A 32 4.31 10.24 -31.59
C SER A 32 5.36 9.31 -32.23
N GLY A 33 6.40 9.91 -32.84
CA GLY A 33 7.55 9.17 -33.40
C GLY A 33 8.65 8.84 -32.38
N ALA A 34 8.54 9.30 -31.14
CA ALA A 34 9.56 9.04 -30.11
C ALA A 34 9.84 7.54 -29.90
N VAL A 35 8.81 6.69 -30.05
CA VAL A 35 8.97 5.24 -30.00
C VAL A 35 9.91 4.70 -31.07
N GLY A 36 9.93 5.32 -32.27
CA GLY A 36 10.85 4.94 -33.36
C GLY A 36 12.30 5.25 -33.00
N VAL A 37 12.57 6.45 -32.44
CA VAL A 37 13.89 6.85 -31.95
C VAL A 37 14.36 5.92 -30.83
N ALA A 38 13.51 5.68 -29.83
CA ALA A 38 13.81 4.75 -28.74
C ALA A 38 14.07 3.34 -29.27
N GLY A 39 13.25 2.84 -30.21
CA GLY A 39 13.40 1.53 -30.83
C GLY A 39 14.73 1.36 -31.56
N ALA A 40 15.19 2.40 -32.29
CA ALA A 40 16.49 2.40 -32.93
C ALA A 40 17.64 2.29 -31.91
N VAL A 41 17.63 3.11 -30.85
CA VAL A 41 18.62 3.07 -29.77
C VAL A 41 18.58 1.74 -29.03
N MET A 42 17.38 1.22 -28.71
CA MET A 42 17.21 -0.09 -28.06
C MET A 42 17.76 -1.25 -28.93
N THR A 43 17.62 -1.18 -30.25
CA THR A 43 18.17 -2.19 -31.17
C THR A 43 19.70 -2.20 -31.11
N ILE A 44 20.33 -1.02 -31.12
CA ILE A 44 21.78 -0.89 -30.98
C ILE A 44 22.22 -1.44 -29.62
N ASN A 45 21.56 -1.02 -28.53
CA ASN A 45 21.87 -1.49 -27.19
C ASN A 45 21.75 -3.02 -27.06
N SER A 46 20.74 -3.63 -27.66
CA SER A 46 20.57 -5.09 -27.66
C SER A 46 21.74 -5.82 -28.33
N GLN A 47 22.22 -5.31 -29.46
CA GLN A 47 23.40 -5.88 -30.15
C GLN A 47 24.67 -5.75 -29.30
N VAL A 48 24.87 -4.60 -28.66
CA VAL A 48 26.00 -4.38 -27.74
C VAL A 48 25.93 -5.33 -26.54
N MET A 49 24.75 -5.50 -25.96
CA MET A 49 24.54 -6.39 -24.83
C MET A 49 24.74 -7.85 -25.18
N ASP A 50 24.24 -8.29 -26.34
CA ASP A 50 24.47 -9.66 -26.84
C ASP A 50 25.97 -9.94 -27.02
N HIS A 51 26.71 -9.00 -27.60
CA HIS A 51 28.17 -9.10 -27.72
C HIS A 51 28.83 -9.17 -26.34
N PHE A 52 28.47 -8.27 -25.41
CA PHE A 52 29.02 -8.24 -24.07
C PHE A 52 28.76 -9.56 -23.32
N ILE A 53 27.55 -10.09 -23.37
CA ILE A 53 27.19 -11.37 -22.73
C ILE A 53 28.05 -12.52 -23.31
N LYS A 54 28.27 -12.57 -24.63
CA LYS A 54 29.13 -13.59 -25.26
C LYS A 54 30.58 -13.50 -24.80
N VAL A 55 31.11 -12.28 -24.70
CA VAL A 55 32.47 -12.05 -24.17
C VAL A 55 32.56 -12.45 -22.69
N PHE A 56 31.54 -12.07 -21.91
CA PHE A 56 31.45 -12.45 -20.51
C PHE A 56 31.39 -13.98 -20.31
N CYS A 57 30.54 -14.67 -21.07
CA CYS A 57 30.45 -16.13 -21.04
C CYS A 57 31.79 -16.79 -21.40
N ALA A 58 32.51 -16.28 -22.42
CA ALA A 58 33.82 -16.79 -22.78
C ALA A 58 34.84 -16.64 -21.64
N ASN A 59 34.87 -15.47 -20.98
CA ASN A 59 35.77 -15.21 -19.84
C ASN A 59 35.44 -16.08 -18.62
N MET A 60 34.19 -16.52 -18.49
CA MET A 60 33.75 -17.42 -17.41
C MET A 60 33.89 -18.90 -17.77
N ASN A 61 34.55 -19.24 -18.89
CA ASN A 61 34.71 -20.60 -19.41
C ASN A 61 33.37 -21.36 -19.60
N ILE A 62 32.31 -20.64 -19.97
CA ILE A 62 31.03 -21.25 -20.31
C ILE A 62 31.17 -21.88 -21.72
N ASP A 63 30.60 -23.05 -21.92
CA ASP A 63 30.57 -23.70 -23.24
C ASP A 63 29.83 -22.84 -24.25
N LYS A 64 30.36 -22.73 -25.48
CA LYS A 64 29.79 -21.90 -26.56
C LYS A 64 28.35 -22.26 -26.89
N SER A 65 27.95 -23.53 -26.71
CA SER A 65 26.58 -23.96 -26.92
C SER A 65 25.56 -23.29 -25.96
N ASN A 66 26.04 -22.78 -24.85
CA ASN A 66 25.22 -22.13 -23.81
C ASN A 66 25.22 -20.59 -23.88
N TYR A 67 25.94 -19.96 -24.83
CA TYR A 67 26.01 -18.48 -24.95
C TYR A 67 24.65 -17.84 -25.22
N GLU A 68 23.74 -18.56 -25.88
CA GLU A 68 22.41 -18.08 -26.24
C GLU A 68 21.36 -18.27 -25.12
N VAL A 69 21.76 -18.90 -23.98
CA VAL A 69 20.84 -19.09 -22.84
C VAL A 69 20.57 -17.77 -22.11
N LEU A 70 21.58 -16.91 -22.03
CA LEU A 70 21.43 -15.57 -21.44
C LEU A 70 21.14 -14.57 -22.55
N LYS A 71 19.95 -13.97 -22.51
CA LYS A 71 19.54 -12.90 -23.44
C LYS A 71 18.85 -11.79 -22.69
N MET A 72 19.23 -10.54 -23.02
CA MET A 72 18.47 -9.37 -22.60
C MET A 72 17.39 -9.09 -23.65
N LYS A 73 16.16 -8.90 -23.17
CA LYS A 73 15.00 -8.56 -24.02
C LYS A 73 14.52 -7.18 -23.70
N ASN A 74 14.06 -6.45 -24.69
CA ASN A 74 13.29 -5.22 -24.50
C ASN A 74 11.88 -5.62 -24.10
N GLU A 75 11.56 -5.47 -22.83
CA GLU A 75 10.30 -5.96 -22.26
C GLU A 75 9.22 -4.89 -22.33
N PHE A 76 9.57 -3.66 -21.92
CA PHE A 76 8.63 -2.55 -21.84
C PHE A 76 9.13 -1.31 -22.59
N TYR A 77 8.18 -0.57 -23.16
CA TYR A 77 8.34 0.83 -23.51
C TYR A 77 7.25 1.64 -22.85
N TRP A 78 7.64 2.62 -22.04
CA TRP A 78 6.77 3.52 -21.32
C TRP A 78 6.83 4.92 -21.89
N HIS A 79 5.68 5.54 -22.11
CA HIS A 79 5.62 6.95 -22.50
C HIS A 79 6.03 7.87 -21.35
N VAL A 80 5.59 7.54 -20.14
CA VAL A 80 5.93 8.25 -18.90
C VAL A 80 6.30 7.24 -17.84
N PHE A 81 7.34 7.55 -17.08
CA PHE A 81 7.80 6.78 -15.94
C PHE A 81 7.98 7.70 -14.73
N VAL A 82 7.41 7.34 -13.59
CA VAL A 82 7.55 8.07 -12.33
C VAL A 82 8.07 7.12 -11.25
N ALA A 83 9.29 7.39 -10.77
CA ALA A 83 9.83 6.71 -9.60
C ALA A 83 9.28 7.34 -8.31
N THR A 84 9.01 6.51 -7.30
CA THR A 84 8.71 7.01 -5.95
C THR A 84 9.98 7.08 -5.10
N ASN A 85 9.89 7.68 -3.91
CA ASN A 85 11.01 7.74 -2.97
C ASN A 85 11.38 6.39 -2.35
N ALA A 86 10.54 5.36 -2.51
CA ALA A 86 10.83 4.01 -2.07
C ALA A 86 11.54 3.20 -3.16
N GLY A 87 12.61 2.51 -2.80
CA GLY A 87 13.37 1.68 -3.76
C GLY A 87 12.48 0.64 -4.45
N LYS A 88 12.64 0.48 -5.76
CA LYS A 88 11.86 -0.46 -6.60
C LYS A 88 10.36 -0.16 -6.69
N HIS A 89 9.94 1.06 -6.32
CA HIS A 89 8.54 1.50 -6.43
C HIS A 89 8.42 2.52 -7.55
N TYR A 90 7.58 2.22 -8.55
CA TYR A 90 7.31 3.11 -9.68
C TYR A 90 5.92 2.88 -10.26
N TYR A 91 5.50 3.83 -11.07
CA TYR A 91 4.33 3.68 -11.92
C TYR A 91 4.60 4.33 -13.30
N ALA A 92 4.01 3.79 -14.34
CA ALA A 92 4.31 4.16 -15.72
C ALA A 92 3.14 3.93 -16.66
N ASN A 93 3.15 4.62 -17.80
CA ASN A 93 2.25 4.35 -18.92
C ASN A 93 2.91 3.39 -19.90
N THR A 94 2.48 2.14 -19.91
CA THR A 94 2.99 1.11 -20.82
C THR A 94 2.33 1.22 -22.19
N TYR A 95 3.11 1.56 -23.18
CA TYR A 95 2.70 1.60 -24.59
C TYR A 95 3.05 0.28 -25.32
N ILE A 96 4.23 -0.29 -25.05
CA ILE A 96 4.63 -1.60 -25.62
C ILE A 96 5.02 -2.53 -24.49
N GLN A 97 4.56 -3.78 -24.55
CA GLN A 97 4.98 -4.87 -23.68
C GLN A 97 5.28 -6.11 -24.50
N GLU A 98 6.51 -6.65 -24.40
CA GLU A 98 6.97 -7.85 -25.11
C GLU A 98 6.68 -7.80 -26.61
N GLY A 99 6.83 -6.62 -27.23
CA GLY A 99 6.55 -6.39 -28.65
C GLY A 99 5.08 -6.13 -29.00
N ASN A 100 4.15 -6.26 -28.03
CA ASN A 100 2.74 -5.94 -28.25
C ASN A 100 2.50 -4.45 -28.01
N VAL A 101 1.99 -3.76 -29.03
CA VAL A 101 1.63 -2.33 -28.96
C VAL A 101 0.19 -2.22 -28.47
N PHE A 102 -0.03 -1.44 -27.42
CA PHE A 102 -1.38 -1.17 -26.92
C PHE A 102 -2.02 0.03 -27.65
N LYS A 103 -3.33 -0.04 -27.89
CA LYS A 103 -4.09 1.09 -28.47
C LYS A 103 -4.18 2.26 -27.51
N GLU A 104 -4.28 1.95 -26.23
CA GLU A 104 -4.29 2.91 -25.11
C GLU A 104 -3.21 2.49 -24.11
N ASP A 105 -2.53 3.44 -23.52
CA ASP A 105 -1.49 3.17 -22.53
C ASP A 105 -2.09 2.41 -21.34
N LYS A 106 -1.39 1.37 -20.89
CA LYS A 106 -1.78 0.63 -19.69
C LYS A 106 -1.00 1.11 -18.48
N LEU A 107 -1.69 1.30 -17.38
CA LEU A 107 -1.05 1.62 -16.11
C LEU A 107 -0.20 0.43 -15.61
N GLU A 108 1.12 0.58 -15.65
CA GLU A 108 2.07 -0.30 -14.97
C GLU A 108 2.40 0.28 -13.60
N ARG A 109 2.57 -0.60 -12.60
CA ARG A 109 2.92 -0.21 -11.25
C ARG A 109 3.67 -1.33 -10.55
N LYS A 110 4.79 -0.99 -9.95
CA LYS A 110 5.62 -1.94 -9.20
C LYS A 110 5.89 -1.40 -7.81
N GLY A 111 5.76 -2.28 -6.81
CA GLY A 111 6.05 -1.92 -5.42
C GLY A 111 5.02 -1.00 -4.75
N VAL A 112 4.25 -0.25 -5.48
CA VAL A 112 3.13 0.52 -4.93
C VAL A 112 2.01 -0.48 -4.64
N HIS A 113 1.84 -0.89 -3.39
CA HIS A 113 0.85 -1.88 -2.95
C HIS A 113 -0.59 -1.36 -3.06
N LEU A 114 -0.97 -0.83 -4.23
CA LEU A 114 -2.27 -0.25 -4.52
C LEU A 114 -3.40 -1.28 -4.57
N ILE A 115 -3.07 -2.57 -4.55
CA ILE A 115 -4.02 -3.68 -4.63
C ILE A 115 -3.81 -4.63 -3.45
N ALA A 116 -3.51 -4.13 -2.27
CA ALA A 116 -3.67 -4.98 -1.10
C ALA A 116 -5.16 -5.32 -0.99
N SER A 117 -5.50 -6.60 -0.97
CA SER A 117 -6.88 -7.08 -0.77
C SER A 117 -7.55 -6.54 0.50
N SER A 118 -6.74 -5.95 1.39
CA SER A 118 -7.16 -5.32 2.63
C SER A 118 -7.62 -3.86 2.47
N ILE A 119 -7.46 -3.23 1.29
CA ILE A 119 -7.88 -1.85 1.04
C ILE A 119 -9.24 -1.84 0.35
N LYS A 120 -10.15 -0.98 0.81
CA LYS A 120 -11.50 -0.82 0.24
C LYS A 120 -11.41 -0.50 -1.28
N LYS A 121 -12.28 -1.11 -2.08
CA LYS A 121 -12.24 -0.97 -3.56
C LYS A 121 -12.30 0.48 -4.03
N ASP A 122 -13.09 1.33 -3.36
CA ASP A 122 -13.21 2.74 -3.70
C ASP A 122 -11.90 3.50 -3.50
N LEU A 123 -11.13 3.16 -2.44
CA LEU A 123 -9.81 3.74 -2.21
C LEU A 123 -8.77 3.23 -3.22
N GLN A 124 -8.88 1.97 -3.64
CA GLN A 124 -8.04 1.44 -4.73
C GLN A 124 -8.32 2.17 -6.04
N LYS A 125 -9.60 2.41 -6.36
CA LYS A 125 -10.00 3.17 -7.55
C LYS A 125 -9.47 4.59 -7.49
N MET A 126 -9.67 5.30 -6.37
CA MET A 126 -9.17 6.66 -6.18
C MET A 126 -7.65 6.74 -6.40
N THR A 127 -6.89 5.76 -5.89
CA THR A 127 -5.45 5.76 -6.09
C THR A 127 -5.07 5.48 -7.55
N LYS A 128 -5.82 4.62 -8.23
CA LYS A 128 -5.63 4.38 -9.67
C LYS A 128 -5.90 5.66 -10.47
N ASP A 129 -7.01 6.33 -10.21
CA ASP A 129 -7.42 7.55 -10.90
C ASP A 129 -6.37 8.67 -10.77
N ILE A 130 -5.77 8.85 -9.57
CA ILE A 130 -4.69 9.84 -9.40
C ILE A 130 -3.43 9.45 -10.17
N LEU A 131 -3.05 8.17 -10.20
CA LEU A 131 -1.87 7.73 -10.95
C LEU A 131 -2.05 7.99 -12.45
N GLU A 132 -3.22 7.65 -13.00
CA GLU A 132 -3.55 7.87 -14.41
C GLU A 132 -3.56 9.38 -14.74
N GLU A 133 -4.13 10.22 -13.87
CA GLU A 133 -4.14 11.68 -14.05
C GLU A 133 -2.71 12.25 -14.01
N ILE A 134 -1.87 11.82 -13.07
CA ILE A 134 -0.47 12.27 -12.99
C ILE A 134 0.28 11.91 -14.27
N LEU A 135 0.18 10.67 -14.72
CA LEU A 135 0.88 10.20 -15.92
C LEU A 135 0.44 10.95 -17.18
N GLU A 136 -0.88 11.19 -17.32
CA GLU A 136 -1.40 11.97 -18.46
C GLU A 136 -0.98 13.44 -18.39
N THR A 137 -0.98 14.05 -17.20
CA THR A 137 -0.54 15.41 -16.98
C THR A 137 0.94 15.59 -17.31
N VAL A 138 1.79 14.62 -16.93
CA VAL A 138 3.22 14.63 -17.28
C VAL A 138 3.40 14.45 -18.79
N LYS A 139 2.68 13.52 -19.41
CA LYS A 139 2.71 13.27 -20.86
C LYS A 139 2.34 14.49 -21.67
N THR A 140 1.34 15.24 -21.23
CA THR A 140 0.84 16.46 -21.89
C THR A 140 1.52 17.73 -21.42
N LYS A 141 2.52 17.63 -20.51
CA LYS A 141 3.26 18.77 -19.91
C LYS A 141 2.36 19.83 -19.27
N GLN A 142 1.22 19.41 -18.76
CA GLN A 142 0.33 20.29 -18.02
C GLN A 142 0.77 20.41 -16.54
N PRO A 143 0.47 21.50 -15.86
CA PRO A 143 0.79 21.65 -14.44
C PRO A 143 -0.03 20.67 -13.59
N ILE A 144 0.65 19.96 -12.69
CA ILE A 144 0.01 19.04 -11.74
C ILE A 144 -0.63 19.85 -10.61
N SER A 145 -1.93 19.67 -10.38
CA SER A 145 -2.63 20.28 -9.25
C SER A 145 -2.43 19.46 -7.97
N LEU A 146 -1.30 19.67 -7.31
CA LEU A 146 -1.00 19.00 -6.03
C LEU A 146 -2.08 19.29 -4.96
N LYS A 147 -2.55 20.54 -4.90
CA LYS A 147 -3.60 20.96 -3.95
C LYS A 147 -4.87 20.11 -4.08
N LYS A 148 -5.36 19.88 -5.30
CA LYS A 148 -6.53 19.03 -5.58
C LYS A 148 -6.42 17.66 -4.90
N TRP A 149 -5.27 17.03 -5.01
CA TRP A 149 -5.05 15.68 -4.48
C TRP A 149 -4.80 15.65 -2.98
N VAL A 150 -4.15 16.69 -2.45
CA VAL A 150 -3.98 16.87 -1.00
C VAL A 150 -5.34 17.08 -0.33
N ASP A 151 -6.18 17.96 -0.87
CA ASP A 151 -7.54 18.21 -0.37
C ASP A 151 -8.41 16.95 -0.45
N ARG A 152 -8.34 16.20 -1.57
CA ARG A 152 -9.06 14.94 -1.71
C ARG A 152 -8.60 13.89 -0.68
N CYS A 153 -7.31 13.83 -0.40
CA CYS A 153 -6.78 12.95 0.65
C CYS A 153 -7.29 13.34 2.04
N ALA A 154 -7.26 14.63 2.39
CA ALA A 154 -7.79 15.15 3.65
C ALA A 154 -9.27 14.82 3.81
N GLN A 155 -10.07 14.99 2.76
CA GLN A 155 -11.48 14.62 2.75
C GLN A 155 -11.68 13.13 3.07
N VAL A 156 -10.91 12.25 2.42
CA VAL A 156 -11.02 10.79 2.66
C VAL A 156 -10.56 10.41 4.06
N GLU A 157 -9.55 11.08 4.62
CA GLU A 157 -9.16 10.89 6.04
C GLU A 157 -10.34 11.17 6.98
N LEU A 158 -11.09 12.26 6.75
CA LEU A 158 -12.29 12.60 7.51
C LEU A 158 -13.43 11.62 7.28
N GLU A 159 -13.64 11.13 6.05
CA GLU A 159 -14.61 10.08 5.74
C GLU A 159 -14.30 8.77 6.49
N ILE A 160 -13.03 8.40 6.62
CA ILE A 160 -12.57 7.26 7.42
C ILE A 160 -12.91 7.46 8.90
N ILE A 161 -12.66 8.65 9.45
CA ILE A 161 -13.02 8.98 10.85
C ILE A 161 -14.52 8.85 11.07
N ASP A 162 -15.34 9.41 10.18
CA ASP A 162 -16.80 9.30 10.25
C ASP A 162 -17.27 7.84 10.21
N THR A 163 -16.63 7.02 9.39
CA THR A 163 -16.92 5.57 9.27
C THR A 163 -16.62 4.85 10.58
N ILE A 164 -15.49 5.16 11.22
CA ILE A 164 -15.12 4.60 12.54
C ILE A 164 -16.14 5.02 13.61
N ASN A 165 -16.51 6.31 13.63
CA ASN A 165 -17.44 6.86 14.61
C ASN A 165 -18.84 6.24 14.50
N LYS A 166 -19.26 5.86 13.28
CA LYS A 166 -20.50 5.12 13.03
C LYS A 166 -20.42 3.64 13.43
N GLY A 167 -19.24 3.14 13.79
CA GLY A 167 -19.01 1.74 14.15
C GLY A 167 -18.93 0.79 12.94
N ASP A 168 -18.82 1.32 11.72
CA ASP A 168 -18.64 0.52 10.51
C ASP A 168 -17.25 -0.10 10.48
N VAL A 169 -17.18 -1.42 10.34
CA VAL A 169 -15.94 -2.19 10.37
C VAL A 169 -15.34 -2.43 8.99
N SER A 170 -15.95 -1.93 7.92
CA SER A 170 -15.57 -2.20 6.52
C SER A 170 -14.18 -1.67 6.12
N ILE A 171 -13.65 -0.71 6.88
CA ILE A 171 -12.33 -0.09 6.63
C ILE A 171 -11.17 -0.74 7.38
N PHE A 172 -11.48 -1.70 8.25
CA PHE A 172 -10.45 -2.40 9.00
C PHE A 172 -9.93 -3.61 8.22
N LYS A 173 -8.68 -3.96 8.45
CA LYS A 173 -8.09 -5.18 7.91
C LYS A 173 -8.75 -6.41 8.51
N THR A 174 -8.96 -7.42 7.69
CA THR A 174 -9.53 -8.70 8.12
C THR A 174 -8.48 -9.81 8.11
N ASN A 175 -8.64 -10.77 8.99
CA ASN A 175 -7.81 -11.96 9.08
C ASN A 175 -8.65 -13.19 9.43
N PRO A 176 -8.36 -14.35 8.82
CA PRO A 176 -9.05 -15.58 9.17
C PRO A 176 -8.55 -16.13 10.52
N ILE A 177 -9.49 -16.57 11.36
CA ILE A 177 -9.23 -17.47 12.47
C ILE A 177 -9.53 -18.88 11.95
N LYS A 178 -8.51 -19.71 11.84
CA LYS A 178 -8.62 -21.12 11.43
C LYS A 178 -8.87 -22.01 12.63
N GLU A 179 -9.29 -23.25 12.40
CA GLU A 179 -9.37 -24.28 13.45
C GLU A 179 -8.02 -24.46 14.18
N ALA A 180 -8.04 -24.79 15.47
CA ALA A 180 -6.84 -24.94 16.29
C ALA A 180 -5.80 -25.87 15.65
N LYS A 181 -6.27 -26.99 15.07
CA LYS A 181 -5.39 -27.98 14.40
C LYS A 181 -4.67 -27.47 13.15
N ALA A 182 -5.11 -26.34 12.57
CA ALA A 182 -4.47 -25.76 11.39
C ALA A 182 -3.23 -24.92 11.71
N TYR A 183 -2.95 -24.71 13.00
CA TYR A 183 -1.77 -23.97 13.45
C TYR A 183 -0.69 -24.96 13.93
N LYS A 184 0.55 -24.66 13.58
CA LYS A 184 1.72 -25.46 14.02
C LYS A 184 2.06 -25.22 15.49
N ASP A 185 1.71 -24.02 15.99
CA ASP A 185 1.94 -23.65 17.38
C ASP A 185 0.76 -24.02 18.27
N VAL A 186 1.00 -24.00 19.59
CA VAL A 186 -0.07 -24.12 20.58
C VAL A 186 -1.13 -23.03 20.37
N PRO A 187 -2.42 -23.34 20.50
CA PRO A 187 -3.51 -22.41 20.26
C PRO A 187 -3.33 -21.03 20.93
N GLU A 188 -2.79 -21.00 22.15
CA GLU A 188 -2.55 -19.80 22.93
C GLU A 188 -1.47 -18.86 22.35
N ARG A 189 -0.63 -19.37 21.43
CA ARG A 189 0.40 -18.56 20.73
C ARG A 189 0.02 -18.21 19.31
N SER A 190 -1.01 -18.86 18.77
CA SER A 190 -1.49 -18.67 17.41
C SER A 190 -2.56 -17.56 17.33
N PRO A 191 -3.02 -17.14 16.15
CA PRO A 191 -4.20 -16.29 16.00
C PRO A 191 -5.46 -16.84 16.68
N PHE A 192 -5.58 -18.15 16.90
CA PHE A 192 -6.67 -18.80 17.62
C PHE A 192 -6.84 -18.29 19.06
N LYS A 193 -5.77 -17.79 19.68
CA LYS A 193 -5.82 -17.17 21.02
C LYS A 193 -6.88 -16.05 21.11
N HIS A 194 -7.15 -15.34 20.01
CA HIS A 194 -8.15 -14.28 20.01
C HIS A 194 -9.58 -14.81 20.12
N HIS A 195 -9.85 -16.02 19.57
CA HIS A 195 -11.12 -16.72 19.79
C HIS A 195 -11.29 -17.09 21.27
N ILE A 196 -10.27 -17.72 21.88
CA ILE A 196 -10.29 -18.09 23.30
C ILE A 196 -10.49 -16.84 24.16
N TRP A 197 -9.75 -15.78 23.88
CA TRP A 197 -9.81 -14.54 24.64
C TRP A 197 -11.16 -13.84 24.55
N TRP A 198 -11.75 -13.81 23.35
CA TRP A 198 -13.09 -13.26 23.15
C TRP A 198 -14.13 -14.01 23.97
N ASN A 199 -14.18 -15.32 23.84
CA ASN A 199 -15.15 -16.16 24.56
C ASN A 199 -15.03 -15.98 26.08
N LYS A 200 -13.81 -15.84 26.58
CA LYS A 200 -13.55 -15.67 28.02
C LYS A 200 -13.98 -14.32 28.57
N HIS A 201 -13.82 -13.23 27.82
CA HIS A 201 -13.96 -11.88 28.38
C HIS A 201 -15.17 -11.10 27.85
N PHE A 202 -15.69 -11.46 26.67
CA PHE A 202 -16.76 -10.75 25.99
C PHE A 202 -17.93 -11.63 25.56
N GLY A 203 -17.77 -12.95 25.61
CA GLY A 203 -18.76 -13.91 25.14
C GLY A 203 -20.10 -13.76 25.83
N ASP A 204 -20.13 -13.56 27.14
CA ASP A 204 -21.36 -13.44 27.94
C ASP A 204 -22.17 -12.18 27.57
N LYS A 205 -21.50 -11.07 27.28
CA LYS A 205 -22.17 -9.81 26.95
C LYS A 205 -22.55 -9.70 25.46
N TYR A 206 -21.63 -10.04 24.57
CA TYR A 206 -21.77 -9.81 23.12
C TYR A 206 -22.09 -11.10 22.34
N GLY A 207 -22.08 -12.23 23.01
CA GLY A 207 -22.24 -13.56 22.42
C GLY A 207 -20.93 -14.13 21.89
N ASN A 208 -20.86 -15.44 21.83
CA ASN A 208 -19.74 -16.17 21.28
C ASN A 208 -19.80 -16.18 19.74
N PRO A 209 -18.66 -16.07 19.03
CA PRO A 209 -18.59 -16.32 17.61
C PRO A 209 -18.87 -17.81 17.34
N PRO A 210 -19.18 -18.19 16.09
CA PRO A 210 -19.20 -19.58 15.71
C PRO A 210 -17.84 -20.24 15.93
N GLU A 211 -17.82 -21.57 16.00
CA GLU A 211 -16.55 -22.30 15.98
C GLU A 211 -15.75 -21.97 14.71
N PRO A 212 -14.42 -21.79 14.84
CA PRO A 212 -13.59 -21.56 13.67
C PRO A 212 -13.71 -22.67 12.61
N PRO A 213 -13.62 -22.35 11.29
CA PRO A 213 -13.02 -21.10 10.78
C PRO A 213 -14.02 -19.96 10.61
N TYR A 214 -13.58 -18.74 10.94
CA TYR A 214 -14.31 -17.51 10.62
C TYR A 214 -13.36 -16.33 10.39
N THR A 215 -13.85 -15.21 9.86
CA THR A 215 -13.09 -13.99 9.66
C THR A 215 -13.15 -13.08 10.88
N SER A 216 -12.04 -12.48 11.26
CA SER A 216 -11.96 -11.43 12.29
C SER A 216 -11.53 -10.11 11.71
N VAL A 217 -12.00 -9.03 12.30
CA VAL A 217 -11.59 -7.65 12.04
C VAL A 217 -10.44 -7.31 12.98
N LYS A 218 -9.33 -6.80 12.43
CA LYS A 218 -8.17 -6.40 13.20
C LYS A 218 -8.24 -4.92 13.55
N ILE A 219 -8.49 -4.59 14.81
CA ILE A 219 -8.64 -3.22 15.30
C ILE A 219 -7.33 -2.78 15.99
N PRO A 220 -6.60 -1.80 15.46
CA PRO A 220 -5.45 -1.22 16.13
C PRO A 220 -5.88 -0.33 17.29
N LEU A 221 -5.16 -0.39 18.41
CA LEU A 221 -5.46 0.31 19.65
C LEU A 221 -4.31 1.23 20.08
N ASN A 222 -4.64 2.32 20.78
CA ASN A 222 -3.69 3.26 21.42
C ASN A 222 -3.31 2.83 22.84
N LEU A 223 -3.08 1.54 23.07
CA LEU A 223 -2.68 0.98 24.34
C LEU A 223 -1.20 0.56 24.28
N ASN A 224 -0.30 1.57 24.31
CA ASN A 224 1.11 1.41 23.95
C ASN A 224 2.01 0.99 25.12
N ASN A 225 1.52 1.16 26.35
CA ASN A 225 2.26 0.86 27.56
C ASN A 225 1.31 0.44 28.70
N ARG A 226 1.87 0.05 29.84
CA ARG A 226 1.09 -0.41 31.00
C ARG A 226 0.15 0.67 31.53
N THR A 227 0.55 1.94 31.51
CA THR A 227 -0.29 3.05 31.99
C THR A 227 -1.52 3.20 31.09
N ASP A 228 -1.35 3.18 29.77
CA ASP A 228 -2.47 3.26 28.83
C ASP A 228 -3.46 2.09 29.05
N VAL A 229 -2.94 0.87 29.25
CA VAL A 229 -3.77 -0.31 29.52
C VAL A 229 -4.52 -0.17 30.84
N ASN A 230 -3.88 0.28 31.90
CA ASN A 230 -4.54 0.49 33.21
C ASN A 230 -5.63 1.55 33.13
N ASN A 231 -5.35 2.70 32.51
CA ASN A 231 -6.34 3.77 32.33
C ASN A 231 -7.54 3.28 31.50
N TRP A 232 -7.30 2.47 30.46
CA TRP A 232 -8.36 1.84 29.69
C TRP A 232 -9.23 0.92 30.57
N LEU A 233 -8.60 0.03 31.35
CA LEU A 233 -9.31 -0.89 32.26
C LEU A 233 -10.19 -0.13 33.26
N GLU A 234 -9.67 0.97 33.83
CA GLU A 234 -10.41 1.81 34.76
C GLU A 234 -11.60 2.53 34.09
N SER A 235 -11.50 2.84 32.81
CA SER A 235 -12.54 3.52 32.02
C SER A 235 -13.72 2.63 31.64
N ILE A 236 -13.60 1.32 31.80
CA ILE A 236 -14.65 0.34 31.45
C ILE A 236 -15.76 0.42 32.50
N SER A 237 -16.97 0.77 32.08
CA SER A 237 -18.14 0.90 32.96
C SER A 237 -18.74 -0.44 33.38
N ASP A 238 -18.65 -1.44 32.52
CA ASP A 238 -19.11 -2.80 32.80
C ASP A 238 -18.18 -3.48 33.82
N ILE A 239 -18.69 -3.72 35.03
CA ILE A 239 -17.90 -4.22 36.15
C ILE A 239 -17.40 -5.65 35.92
N GLU A 240 -18.20 -6.50 35.27
CA GLU A 240 -17.85 -7.90 35.04
C GLU A 240 -16.72 -7.99 34.00
N ILE A 241 -16.87 -7.32 32.87
CA ILE A 241 -15.82 -7.22 31.83
C ILE A 241 -14.56 -6.59 32.42
N ARG A 242 -14.69 -5.49 33.16
CA ARG A 242 -13.55 -4.83 33.80
C ARG A 242 -12.78 -5.76 34.72
N ASN A 243 -13.46 -6.45 35.61
CA ASN A 243 -12.80 -7.37 36.54
C ASN A 243 -12.11 -8.54 35.82
N SER A 244 -12.78 -9.14 34.81
CA SER A 244 -12.20 -10.19 33.97
C SER A 244 -10.92 -9.72 33.26
N LEU A 245 -10.91 -8.51 32.73
CA LEU A 245 -9.76 -7.95 32.04
C LEU A 245 -8.66 -7.48 33.01
N ILE A 246 -8.98 -7.03 34.21
CA ILE A 246 -7.98 -6.73 35.26
C ILE A 246 -7.25 -8.01 35.65
N GLU A 247 -7.98 -9.11 35.84
CA GLU A 247 -7.37 -10.42 36.14
C GLU A 247 -6.47 -10.90 35.01
N TRP A 248 -6.93 -10.80 33.76
CA TRP A 248 -6.12 -11.07 32.59
C TRP A 248 -4.85 -10.21 32.55
N ASN A 249 -4.94 -8.90 32.86
CA ASN A 249 -3.79 -7.99 32.81
C ASN A 249 -2.75 -8.29 33.90
N LYS A 250 -3.16 -8.75 35.08
CA LYS A 250 -2.23 -9.16 36.17
C LYS A 250 -1.27 -10.26 35.73
N ASN A 251 -1.75 -11.18 34.91
CA ASN A 251 -1.02 -12.37 34.46
C ASN A 251 -0.22 -12.14 33.17
N ARG A 252 -0.21 -10.88 32.61
CA ARG A 252 0.51 -10.56 31.38
C ARG A 252 1.93 -10.13 31.64
N THR A 253 2.84 -10.61 30.76
CA THR A 253 4.20 -10.08 30.66
C THR A 253 4.31 -8.87 29.73
N ALA A 254 3.45 -8.79 28.70
CA ALA A 254 3.42 -7.68 27.76
C ALA A 254 2.89 -6.39 28.42
N LEU A 255 3.57 -5.29 28.18
CA LEU A 255 3.22 -3.97 28.73
C LEU A 255 2.22 -3.19 27.85
N ASP A 256 1.97 -3.65 26.63
CA ASP A 256 1.08 -3.03 25.65
C ASP A 256 -0.06 -3.94 25.23
N PHE A 257 -1.10 -3.37 24.61
CA PHE A 257 -2.20 -4.10 23.94
C PHE A 257 -2.58 -3.38 22.66
N LYS A 258 -1.71 -3.48 21.64
CA LYS A 258 -1.80 -2.66 20.40
C LYS A 258 -2.83 -3.13 19.41
N THR A 259 -3.41 -4.31 19.56
CA THR A 259 -4.33 -4.87 18.56
C THR A 259 -5.36 -5.76 19.22
N PHE A 260 -6.61 -5.55 18.84
CA PHE A 260 -7.75 -6.39 19.19
C PHE A 260 -8.31 -7.05 17.92
N TRP A 261 -8.77 -8.30 18.03
CA TRP A 261 -9.37 -9.04 16.92
C TRP A 261 -10.83 -9.29 17.23
N LEU A 262 -11.70 -8.50 16.60
CA LEU A 262 -13.15 -8.61 16.72
C LEU A 262 -13.68 -9.65 15.75
N PRO A 263 -14.37 -10.72 16.20
CA PRO A 263 -15.02 -11.67 15.29
C PRO A 263 -16.01 -10.97 14.36
N LEU A 264 -15.87 -11.12 13.04
CA LEU A 264 -16.75 -10.45 12.08
C LEU A 264 -18.23 -10.80 12.28
N PRO A 265 -18.63 -12.06 12.58
CA PRO A 265 -20.03 -12.37 12.87
C PRO A 265 -20.60 -11.63 14.09
N ILE A 266 -19.75 -11.20 15.01
CA ILE A 266 -20.15 -10.35 16.15
C ILE A 266 -20.21 -8.88 15.69
N ALA A 267 -19.18 -8.41 14.98
CA ALA A 267 -19.14 -7.05 14.45
C ALA A 267 -20.38 -6.70 13.61
N ASP A 268 -20.84 -7.64 12.79
CA ASP A 268 -22.02 -7.48 11.93
C ASP A 268 -23.33 -7.33 12.74
N ARG A 269 -23.36 -7.86 13.97
CA ARG A 269 -24.56 -7.80 14.84
C ARG A 269 -24.53 -6.63 15.81
N THR A 270 -23.37 -6.35 16.41
CA THR A 270 -23.25 -5.43 17.55
C THR A 270 -22.33 -4.24 17.28
N GLY A 271 -21.65 -4.24 16.14
CA GLY A 271 -20.60 -3.26 15.87
C GLY A 271 -19.36 -3.46 16.75
N ILE A 272 -18.57 -2.41 16.90
CA ILE A 272 -17.40 -2.42 17.78
C ILE A 272 -17.86 -2.23 19.23
N PRO A 273 -17.47 -3.12 20.16
CA PRO A 273 -17.78 -2.97 21.57
C PRO A 273 -17.35 -1.61 22.13
N GLU A 274 -18.20 -1.05 23.00
CA GLU A 274 -18.01 0.29 23.56
C GLU A 274 -16.67 0.45 24.27
N GLU A 275 -16.20 -0.61 24.92
CA GLU A 275 -14.94 -0.65 25.67
C GLU A 275 -13.72 -0.34 24.80
N PHE A 276 -13.81 -0.60 23.48
CA PHE A 276 -12.71 -0.35 22.55
C PHE A 276 -12.83 0.96 21.80
N ARG A 277 -14.04 1.52 21.60
CA ARG A 277 -14.25 2.68 20.71
C ARG A 277 -13.32 3.86 21.03
N LYS A 278 -13.14 4.18 22.32
CA LYS A 278 -12.31 5.33 22.78
C LYS A 278 -10.81 5.12 22.62
N VAL A 279 -10.37 3.88 22.47
CA VAL A 279 -8.94 3.53 22.40
C VAL A 279 -8.52 3.04 21.02
N ILE A 280 -9.39 3.16 20.02
CA ILE A 280 -9.05 2.86 18.61
C ILE A 280 -7.92 3.78 18.14
N ASN A 281 -6.91 3.21 17.51
CA ASN A 281 -5.86 3.98 16.85
C ASN A 281 -6.30 4.43 15.46
N VAL A 282 -7.07 5.52 15.41
CA VAL A 282 -7.64 6.08 14.18
C VAL A 282 -6.54 6.44 13.18
N LYS A 283 -5.44 7.07 13.63
CA LYS A 283 -4.31 7.43 12.75
C LYS A 283 -3.67 6.21 12.08
N ARG A 284 -3.62 5.09 12.78
CA ARG A 284 -3.11 3.84 12.21
C ARG A 284 -4.06 3.30 11.14
N ILE A 285 -5.37 3.39 11.34
CA ILE A 285 -6.36 2.94 10.34
C ILE A 285 -6.28 3.82 9.10
N ILE A 286 -6.22 5.13 9.25
CA ILE A 286 -6.03 6.07 8.15
C ILE A 286 -4.75 5.73 7.38
N SER A 287 -3.63 5.58 8.08
CA SER A 287 -2.35 5.21 7.46
C SER A 287 -2.41 3.87 6.74
N ASP A 288 -3.03 2.85 7.35
CA ASP A 288 -3.15 1.52 6.74
C ASP A 288 -3.98 1.52 5.44
N ASN A 289 -4.94 2.44 5.31
CA ASN A 289 -5.79 2.58 4.12
C ASN A 289 -5.21 3.52 3.06
N LEU A 290 -4.54 4.60 3.47
CA LEU A 290 -4.08 5.66 2.57
C LEU A 290 -2.57 5.64 2.31
N GLN A 291 -1.82 4.69 2.87
CA GLN A 291 -0.37 4.60 2.63
C GLN A 291 0.03 4.65 1.15
N PRO A 292 -0.64 3.92 0.23
CA PRO A 292 -0.33 4.03 -1.19
C PRO A 292 -0.51 5.44 -1.74
N PHE A 293 -1.58 6.12 -1.31
CA PHE A 293 -1.88 7.47 -1.72
C PHE A 293 -0.83 8.47 -1.20
N TYR A 294 -0.40 8.34 0.05
CA TYR A 294 0.68 9.16 0.61
C TYR A 294 1.98 9.00 -0.18
N MET A 295 2.33 7.76 -0.57
CA MET A 295 3.53 7.51 -1.40
C MET A 295 3.45 8.22 -2.76
N VAL A 296 2.26 8.29 -3.36
CA VAL A 296 2.07 9.04 -4.61
C VAL A 296 2.26 10.53 -4.38
N LEU A 297 1.66 11.10 -3.34
CA LEU A 297 1.84 12.52 -2.99
C LEU A 297 3.31 12.85 -2.69
N GLU A 298 4.03 11.96 -2.01
CA GLU A 298 5.46 12.11 -1.76
C GLU A 298 6.28 12.12 -3.05
N SER A 299 5.92 11.33 -4.06
CA SER A 299 6.57 11.34 -5.38
C SER A 299 6.39 12.68 -6.11
N LEU A 300 5.35 13.44 -5.76
CA LEU A 300 5.08 14.79 -6.26
C LEU A 300 5.70 15.91 -5.40
N GLY A 301 6.48 15.55 -4.38
CA GLY A 301 7.15 16.50 -3.48
C GLY A 301 6.33 16.93 -2.27
N PHE A 302 5.15 16.34 -2.02
CA PHE A 302 4.39 16.61 -0.79
C PHE A 302 4.77 15.61 0.31
N TYR A 303 5.44 16.11 1.36
CA TYR A 303 5.87 15.30 2.49
C TYR A 303 4.96 15.51 3.70
N LYS A 304 4.18 14.47 4.01
CA LYS A 304 3.33 14.45 5.20
C LYS A 304 4.18 14.34 6.47
N LYS A 305 3.87 15.15 7.49
CA LYS A 305 4.47 14.96 8.83
C LYS A 305 4.07 13.58 9.39
N PRO A 306 5.01 12.75 9.86
CA PRO A 306 4.71 11.38 10.30
C PRO A 306 3.66 11.29 11.41
N THR A 307 3.57 12.31 12.26
CA THR A 307 2.69 12.36 13.45
C THR A 307 1.31 12.92 13.17
N LEU A 308 1.09 13.57 12.02
CA LEU A 308 -0.17 14.24 11.66
C LEU A 308 -0.82 13.56 10.46
N CYS A 309 -2.15 13.62 10.39
CA CYS A 309 -2.90 13.38 9.17
C CYS A 309 -2.81 14.60 8.24
N ILE A 310 -3.19 14.45 6.97
CA ILE A 310 -3.13 15.57 6.01
C ILE A 310 -4.15 16.64 6.40
N TYR A 311 -5.38 16.26 6.77
CA TYR A 311 -6.39 17.23 7.23
C TYR A 311 -5.92 18.06 8.45
N GLU A 312 -5.17 17.43 9.38
CA GLU A 312 -4.59 18.14 10.53
C GLU A 312 -3.49 19.12 10.10
N SER A 313 -2.65 18.74 9.14
CA SER A 313 -1.52 19.56 8.69
C SER A 313 -1.89 20.68 7.74
N THR A 314 -3.00 20.55 7.02
CA THR A 314 -3.50 21.55 6.06
C THR A 314 -4.60 22.44 6.64
N GLY A 315 -5.17 22.08 7.79
CA GLY A 315 -6.34 22.75 8.35
C GLY A 315 -7.62 22.51 7.55
N TYR A 316 -7.66 21.43 6.74
CA TYR A 316 -8.82 21.13 5.89
C TYR A 316 -10.07 20.88 6.73
N SER A 317 -11.17 21.60 6.44
CA SER A 317 -12.49 21.35 7.01
C SER A 317 -13.52 21.14 5.90
N LYS A 318 -14.54 20.29 6.14
CA LYS A 318 -15.61 20.04 5.16
C LYS A 318 -16.43 21.30 4.90
N GLU A 319 -16.59 22.15 5.91
CA GLU A 319 -17.48 23.34 5.86
C GLU A 319 -16.95 24.48 4.97
N GLU A 320 -15.63 24.56 4.76
CA GLU A 320 -15.01 25.61 3.95
C GLU A 320 -14.91 25.27 2.46
N ASN A 321 -15.13 24.03 2.06
CA ASN A 321 -14.93 23.58 0.67
C ASN A 321 -16.25 23.23 -0.07
N GLU A 322 -17.41 23.39 0.56
CA GLU A 322 -18.74 23.27 -0.07
C GLU A 322 -19.30 24.62 -0.56
N GLN A 323 -18.52 25.72 -0.42
CA GLN A 323 -18.81 27.05 -0.98
C GLN A 323 -18.00 27.26 -2.27
#